data_d820def18a907574ede0dbf6384207a7
#
_entry.id   d820def18a907574ede0dbf6384207a7
#
_cell.length_a   1.000
_cell.length_b   1.000
_cell.length_c   1.000
_cell.angle_alpha   90.00
_cell.angle_beta   90.00
_cell.angle_gamma   90.00
#
_symmetry.space_group_name_H-M   'P 1'
#
loop_
_entity.id
_entity.type
_entity.pdbx_description
1 polymer ?
#
loop_
_entity_poly.entity_id
_entity_poly.type
_entity_poly.pdbx_seq_one_letter_code
_entity_poly.pdbx_strand_id
1 'polypeptide(L)'
;MLTQEKEITHPQLRKQLDEKIKKYDDGWNNNDAVALAAFFTEDAVYVTDRGPICGREAIEKHFTDLFRNVHFSRHIANADQDSPHIVGADGNEMWASGGWSLTLQEKTSDPMTLKGYWSEIYVREGDTWKVRMQMWNITPVETK
;
A
#
# COMPACT_ATOMS: atom_id res chain seq x y z
N MET A 1 16.63 26.18 -19.44
CA MET A 1 17.21 25.33 -18.52
C MET A 1 16.32 25.09 -17.36
N LEU A 2 16.38 23.94 -16.86
CA LEU A 2 15.53 23.61 -15.82
C LEU A 2 15.94 24.20 -14.56
N THR A 3 15.00 24.74 -13.89
CA THR A 3 15.25 25.22 -12.62
C THR A 3 15.46 24.11 -11.68
N GLN A 4 16.35 24.28 -10.81
CA GLN A 4 16.51 23.31 -9.81
C GLN A 4 15.51 23.60 -8.77
N GLU A 5 14.34 23.09 -8.98
CA GLU A 5 13.36 23.29 -7.98
C GLU A 5 13.89 22.80 -6.70
N LYS A 6 13.42 23.37 -5.65
CA LYS A 6 13.78 22.87 -4.37
C LYS A 6 13.01 21.64 -4.10
N GLU A 7 13.19 20.70 -4.94
CA GLU A 7 12.46 19.52 -4.77
C GLU A 7 12.93 18.75 -3.59
N ILE A 8 12.03 17.93 -3.05
CA ILE A 8 12.40 16.96 -2.04
C ILE A 8 13.36 16.00 -2.68
N THR A 9 14.50 15.74 -2.05
CA THR A 9 15.49 14.84 -2.62
C THR A 9 14.98 13.43 -2.58
N HIS A 10 15.56 12.57 -3.41
CA HIS A 10 15.18 11.18 -3.45
C HIS A 10 15.33 10.51 -2.07
N PRO A 11 16.42 10.72 -1.32
CA PRO A 11 16.51 10.13 0.01
C PRO A 11 15.41 10.58 0.95
N GLN A 12 14.98 11.84 0.85
CA GLN A 12 13.90 12.33 1.69
C GLN A 12 12.58 11.69 1.32
N LEU A 13 12.31 11.55 0.01
CA LEU A 13 11.11 10.89 -0.45
C LEU A 13 11.12 9.43 -0.04
N ARG A 14 12.25 8.77 -0.15
CA ARG A 14 12.35 7.38 0.24
C ARG A 14 12.06 7.22 1.73
N LYS A 15 12.55 8.13 2.54
CA LYS A 15 12.27 8.09 3.97
C LYS A 15 10.78 8.25 4.25
N GLN A 16 10.15 9.20 3.55
CA GLN A 16 8.71 9.40 3.71
C GLN A 16 7.93 8.18 3.28
N LEU A 17 8.34 7.56 2.18
CA LEU A 17 7.70 6.35 1.70
C LEU A 17 7.84 5.21 2.71
N ASP A 18 9.05 5.01 3.21
CA ASP A 18 9.30 3.92 4.16
C ASP A 18 8.49 4.12 5.43
N GLU A 19 8.34 5.36 5.88
CA GLU A 19 7.53 5.65 7.05
C GLU A 19 6.05 5.35 6.81
N LYS A 20 5.56 5.68 5.61
CA LYS A 20 4.18 5.36 5.26
C LYS A 20 3.97 3.85 5.21
N ILE A 21 4.91 3.14 4.61
CA ILE A 21 4.82 1.70 4.50
C ILE A 21 4.76 1.07 5.89
N LYS A 22 5.62 1.55 6.80
CA LYS A 22 5.63 1.00 8.13
C LYS A 22 4.29 1.20 8.84
N LYS A 23 3.70 2.38 8.69
CA LYS A 23 2.40 2.63 9.29
C LYS A 23 1.31 1.78 8.66
N TYR A 24 1.43 1.53 7.37
CA TYR A 24 0.49 0.68 6.67
C TYR A 24 0.61 -0.77 7.18
N ASP A 25 1.86 -1.24 7.38
CA ASP A 25 2.08 -2.55 7.97
C ASP A 25 1.43 -2.63 9.36
N ASP A 26 1.55 -1.58 10.16
CA ASP A 26 0.95 -1.56 11.48
C ASP A 26 -0.57 -1.68 11.39
N GLY A 27 -1.18 -1.02 10.41
CA GLY A 27 -2.63 -1.13 10.21
C GLY A 27 -3.05 -2.56 9.93
N TRP A 28 -2.31 -3.25 9.07
CA TRP A 28 -2.59 -4.64 8.78
C TRP A 28 -2.38 -5.52 10.02
N ASN A 29 -1.28 -5.31 10.71
CA ASN A 29 -0.94 -6.15 11.86
C ASN A 29 -1.87 -5.93 13.03
N ASN A 30 -2.56 -4.79 13.07
CA ASN A 30 -3.56 -4.51 14.06
C ASN A 30 -4.97 -4.81 13.58
N ASN A 31 -5.11 -5.29 12.35
CA ASN A 31 -6.41 -5.57 11.73
C ASN A 31 -7.32 -4.34 11.85
N ASP A 32 -6.79 -3.19 11.47
CA ASP A 32 -7.43 -1.89 11.68
C ASP A 32 -7.88 -1.31 10.34
N ALA A 33 -9.12 -1.57 9.98
CA ALA A 33 -9.66 -1.15 8.69
C ALA A 33 -9.69 0.36 8.52
N VAL A 34 -10.01 1.08 9.60
CA VAL A 34 -10.08 2.53 9.53
C VAL A 34 -8.71 3.12 9.26
N ALA A 35 -7.70 2.61 9.97
CA ALA A 35 -6.34 3.10 9.78
C ALA A 35 -5.85 2.84 8.36
N LEU A 36 -6.15 1.68 7.81
CA LEU A 36 -5.72 1.37 6.44
C LEU A 36 -6.43 2.25 5.42
N ALA A 37 -7.73 2.42 5.56
CA ALA A 37 -8.48 3.22 4.62
C ALA A 37 -8.02 4.68 4.61
N ALA A 38 -7.52 5.15 5.75
CA ALA A 38 -7.08 6.54 5.86
C ALA A 38 -5.86 6.86 4.97
N PHE A 39 -5.14 5.84 4.51
CA PHE A 39 -4.02 6.09 3.59
C PHE A 39 -4.46 6.44 2.18
N PHE A 40 -5.72 6.21 1.84
CA PHE A 40 -6.21 6.36 0.48
C PHE A 40 -6.90 7.69 0.27
N THR A 41 -6.86 8.19 -0.98
CA THR A 41 -7.64 9.37 -1.32
C THR A 41 -9.12 8.97 -1.35
N GLU A 42 -9.99 9.98 -1.35
CA GLU A 42 -11.43 9.73 -1.36
C GLU A 42 -11.86 8.96 -2.60
N ASP A 43 -11.22 9.23 -3.73
CA ASP A 43 -11.58 8.59 -5.00
C ASP A 43 -10.58 7.48 -5.39
N ALA A 44 -9.91 6.92 -4.42
CA ALA A 44 -8.86 5.92 -4.70
C ALA A 44 -9.44 4.64 -5.30
N VAL A 45 -8.57 3.91 -5.99
CA VAL A 45 -8.90 2.60 -6.51
C VAL A 45 -7.93 1.59 -5.92
N TYR A 46 -8.49 0.56 -5.30
CA TYR A 46 -7.71 -0.52 -4.70
C TYR A 46 -7.96 -1.76 -5.54
N VAL A 47 -6.95 -2.19 -6.28
CA VAL A 47 -7.10 -3.30 -7.22
C VAL A 47 -6.65 -4.58 -6.56
N THR A 48 -7.59 -5.47 -6.29
CA THR A 48 -7.30 -6.75 -5.66
C THR A 48 -7.28 -7.85 -6.70
N ASP A 49 -6.96 -9.04 -6.28
CA ASP A 49 -6.99 -10.20 -7.17
C ASP A 49 -8.40 -10.55 -7.63
N ARG A 50 -9.41 -9.90 -7.07
CA ARG A 50 -10.81 -10.09 -7.48
C ARG A 50 -11.36 -8.87 -8.18
N GLY A 51 -10.51 -7.90 -8.46
CA GLY A 51 -10.91 -6.71 -9.17
C GLY A 51 -10.81 -5.45 -8.35
N PRO A 52 -11.21 -4.33 -8.93
CA PRO A 52 -11.05 -3.05 -8.27
C PRO A 52 -12.14 -2.75 -7.26
N ILE A 53 -11.76 -2.04 -6.21
CA ILE A 53 -12.67 -1.50 -5.22
C ILE A 53 -12.48 -0.01 -5.28
N CYS A 54 -13.54 0.72 -5.56
CA CYS A 54 -13.44 2.15 -5.85
C CYS A 54 -13.99 3.00 -4.72
N GLY A 55 -13.18 3.95 -4.27
CA GLY A 55 -13.55 4.91 -3.25
C GLY A 55 -13.13 4.48 -1.86
N ARG A 56 -12.71 5.48 -1.06
CA ARG A 56 -12.22 5.19 0.30
C ARG A 56 -13.26 4.48 1.15
N GLU A 57 -14.52 4.86 1.01
CA GLU A 57 -15.57 4.26 1.81
C GLU A 57 -15.72 2.77 1.50
N ALA A 58 -15.69 2.42 0.21
CA ALA A 58 -15.79 1.03 -0.19
C ALA A 58 -14.53 0.25 0.22
N ILE A 59 -13.38 0.91 0.19
CA ILE A 59 -12.13 0.30 0.61
C ILE A 59 -12.17 0.00 2.10
N GLU A 60 -12.68 0.93 2.90
CA GLU A 60 -12.80 0.70 4.33
C GLU A 60 -13.75 -0.46 4.62
N LYS A 61 -14.87 -0.51 3.91
CA LYS A 61 -15.81 -1.60 4.09
C LYS A 61 -15.17 -2.94 3.73
N HIS A 62 -14.39 -2.95 2.65
CA HIS A 62 -13.67 -4.16 2.25
C HIS A 62 -12.77 -4.67 3.38
N PHE A 63 -11.97 -3.79 3.96
CA PHE A 63 -11.08 -4.19 5.05
C PHE A 63 -11.87 -4.62 6.28
N THR A 64 -12.96 -3.90 6.59
CA THR A 64 -13.78 -4.25 7.73
C THR A 64 -14.34 -5.67 7.59
N ASP A 65 -14.86 -5.97 6.40
CA ASP A 65 -15.42 -7.30 6.15
C ASP A 65 -14.33 -8.37 6.17
N LEU A 66 -13.17 -8.04 5.62
CA LEU A 66 -12.04 -8.98 5.56
C LEU A 66 -11.58 -9.34 6.96
N PHE A 67 -11.38 -8.34 7.82
CA PHE A 67 -10.85 -8.57 9.16
C PHE A 67 -11.86 -9.23 10.09
N ARG A 68 -13.13 -9.23 9.70
CA ARG A 68 -14.13 -9.94 10.50
C ARG A 68 -13.96 -11.44 10.38
N ASN A 69 -13.43 -11.90 9.26
CA ASN A 69 -13.34 -13.32 8.96
C ASN A 69 -11.92 -13.87 8.97
N VAL A 70 -10.92 -13.02 8.82
CA VAL A 70 -9.54 -13.46 8.69
C VAL A 70 -8.68 -12.58 9.59
N HIS A 71 -7.78 -13.22 10.33
CA HIS A 71 -6.83 -12.48 11.16
C HIS A 71 -5.50 -12.41 10.42
N PHE A 72 -4.92 -11.21 10.35
CA PHE A 72 -3.65 -10.99 9.66
C PHE A 72 -2.57 -10.64 10.66
N SER A 73 -1.36 -11.10 10.38
CA SER A 73 -0.20 -10.78 11.19
C SER A 73 1.04 -10.79 10.32
N ARG A 74 2.10 -10.24 10.85
CA ARG A 74 3.41 -10.24 10.18
C ARG A 74 3.34 -9.65 8.78
N HIS A 75 2.51 -8.62 8.60
CA HIS A 75 2.46 -7.92 7.33
C HIS A 75 3.72 -7.08 7.23
N ILE A 76 4.50 -7.32 6.20
CA ILE A 76 5.74 -6.58 5.94
C ILE A 76 5.76 -6.24 4.48
N ALA A 77 5.87 -4.97 4.17
CA ALA A 77 6.05 -4.50 2.80
C ALA A 77 7.36 -3.74 2.72
N ASN A 78 8.02 -3.88 1.59
CA ASN A 78 9.28 -3.20 1.35
C ASN A 78 9.25 -2.60 -0.04
N ALA A 79 9.66 -1.35 -0.14
CA ALA A 79 9.76 -0.70 -1.44
C ALA A 79 11.01 -1.18 -2.16
N ASP A 80 10.92 -1.27 -3.48
CA ASP A 80 12.07 -1.62 -4.30
C ASP A 80 13.14 -0.55 -4.15
N GLN A 81 14.37 -0.94 -4.42
CA GLN A 81 15.50 -0.04 -4.24
C GLN A 81 15.35 1.25 -5.01
N ASP A 82 14.74 1.19 -6.19
CA ASP A 82 14.58 2.36 -7.03
C ASP A 82 13.35 3.20 -6.75
N SER A 83 12.49 2.77 -5.83
CA SER A 83 11.31 3.53 -5.47
C SER A 83 11.65 4.62 -4.47
N PRO A 84 10.93 5.72 -4.46
CA PRO A 84 9.83 6.07 -5.36
C PRO A 84 10.33 6.85 -6.58
N HIS A 85 9.42 7.03 -7.55
CA HIS A 85 9.69 7.84 -8.72
C HIS A 85 8.70 9.01 -8.75
N ILE A 86 9.21 10.21 -8.91
CA ILE A 86 8.34 11.37 -9.07
C ILE A 86 7.89 11.40 -10.52
N VAL A 87 6.60 11.60 -10.70
CA VAL A 87 6.00 11.62 -12.02
C VAL A 87 5.26 12.94 -12.18
N GLY A 88 5.35 13.49 -13.37
CA GLY A 88 4.69 14.76 -13.65
C GLY A 88 5.59 15.93 -13.36
N ALA A 89 5.24 17.07 -13.92
CA ALA A 89 6.08 18.26 -13.83
C ALA A 89 5.94 19.00 -12.51
N ASP A 90 4.81 18.77 -11.82
CA ASP A 90 4.55 19.56 -10.62
C ASP A 90 5.01 18.86 -9.33
N GLY A 91 5.53 17.65 -9.45
CA GLY A 91 6.04 16.97 -8.25
C GLY A 91 4.98 16.51 -7.27
N ASN A 92 3.73 16.44 -7.71
CA ASN A 92 2.63 16.08 -6.83
C ASN A 92 2.17 14.63 -6.97
N GLU A 93 2.90 13.84 -7.73
CA GLU A 93 2.57 12.44 -7.91
C GLU A 93 3.83 11.61 -7.79
N MET A 94 3.75 10.50 -7.09
CA MET A 94 4.89 9.60 -7.04
C MET A 94 4.42 8.17 -7.18
N TRP A 95 5.23 7.37 -7.82
CA TRP A 95 4.94 5.97 -8.06
C TRP A 95 5.92 5.13 -7.26
N ALA A 96 5.43 4.05 -6.69
CA ALA A 96 6.28 3.15 -5.92
C ALA A 96 5.85 1.72 -6.16
N SER A 97 6.80 0.82 -5.99
CA SER A 97 6.51 -0.60 -6.08
C SER A 97 7.41 -1.35 -5.12
N GLY A 98 7.07 -2.58 -4.87
CA GLY A 98 7.85 -3.40 -3.96
C GLY A 98 7.21 -4.76 -3.73
N GLY A 99 7.65 -5.41 -2.68
CA GLY A 99 7.14 -6.71 -2.31
C GLY A 99 6.44 -6.67 -0.97
N TRP A 100 5.65 -7.69 -0.69
CA TRP A 100 4.96 -7.82 0.59
C TRP A 100 4.85 -9.28 0.97
N SER A 101 4.70 -9.51 2.27
CA SER A 101 4.37 -10.84 2.78
C SER A 101 3.50 -10.64 4.01
N LEU A 102 2.72 -11.66 4.33
CA LEU A 102 1.89 -11.64 5.52
C LEU A 102 1.52 -13.06 5.92
N THR A 103 1.01 -13.19 7.12
CA THR A 103 0.42 -14.43 7.60
C THR A 103 -1.05 -14.18 7.82
N LEU A 104 -1.88 -15.09 7.37
CA LEU A 104 -3.31 -14.99 7.62
C LEU A 104 -3.80 -16.26 8.27
N GLN A 105 -4.86 -16.14 9.03
CA GLN A 105 -5.48 -17.29 9.66
C GLN A 105 -6.98 -17.14 9.63
N GLU A 106 -7.63 -18.11 9.00
CA GLU A 106 -9.07 -18.20 9.02
C GLU A 106 -9.48 -19.02 10.24
N LYS A 107 -10.76 -18.93 10.59
CA LYS A 107 -11.21 -19.48 11.86
C LYS A 107 -10.93 -20.96 12.06
N THR A 108 -10.98 -21.74 11.00
CA THR A 108 -10.86 -23.18 11.13
C THR A 108 -9.65 -23.74 10.41
N SER A 109 -8.73 -22.87 10.02
CA SER A 109 -7.57 -23.29 9.23
C SER A 109 -6.28 -22.98 9.96
N ASP A 110 -5.22 -23.67 9.56
CA ASP A 110 -3.89 -23.35 10.04
C ASP A 110 -3.43 -22.02 9.44
N PRO A 111 -2.52 -21.33 10.11
CA PRO A 111 -1.97 -20.10 9.54
C PRO A 111 -1.31 -20.36 8.19
N MET A 112 -1.44 -19.39 7.30
CA MET A 112 -0.88 -19.49 5.96
C MET A 112 -0.10 -18.22 5.66
N THR A 113 1.05 -18.38 5.02
CA THR A 113 1.87 -17.24 4.62
C THR A 113 1.67 -16.98 3.14
N LEU A 114 1.44 -15.71 2.81
CA LEU A 114 1.32 -15.27 1.43
C LEU A 114 2.36 -14.19 1.17
N LYS A 115 2.75 -14.06 -0.09
CA LYS A 115 3.64 -12.98 -0.51
C LYS A 115 3.31 -12.59 -1.93
N GLY A 116 3.78 -11.44 -2.32
CA GLY A 116 3.54 -10.94 -3.67
C GLY A 116 4.21 -9.59 -3.88
N TYR A 117 3.71 -8.89 -4.88
CA TYR A 117 4.24 -7.58 -5.23
C TYR A 117 3.13 -6.56 -5.19
N TRP A 118 3.49 -5.30 -4.99
CA TRP A 118 2.54 -4.21 -4.95
C TRP A 118 3.06 -3.05 -5.79
N SER A 119 2.11 -2.25 -6.28
CA SER A 119 2.41 -1.00 -6.99
C SER A 119 1.43 0.05 -6.51
N GLU A 120 1.90 1.27 -6.38
CA GLU A 120 1.08 2.34 -5.85
C GLU A 120 1.35 3.64 -6.57
N ILE A 121 0.28 4.43 -6.70
CA ILE A 121 0.39 5.81 -7.14
C ILE A 121 -0.05 6.66 -5.96
N TYR A 122 0.85 7.52 -5.51
CA TYR A 122 0.57 8.47 -4.44
C TYR A 122 0.34 9.86 -5.04
N VAL A 123 -0.56 10.61 -4.43
CA VAL A 123 -0.72 12.02 -4.79
C VAL A 123 -0.56 12.82 -3.52
N ARG A 124 -0.09 14.06 -3.69
CA ARG A 124 0.11 14.92 -2.54
C ARG A 124 -1.20 15.62 -2.19
N GLU A 125 -1.55 15.57 -0.91
CA GLU A 125 -2.69 16.30 -0.38
C GLU A 125 -2.16 17.13 0.77
N GLY A 126 -2.00 18.43 0.57
CA GLY A 126 -1.38 19.28 1.57
C GLY A 126 0.05 18.87 1.80
N ASP A 127 0.38 18.54 3.04
CA ASP A 127 1.73 18.17 3.40
C ASP A 127 1.93 16.66 3.43
N THR A 128 0.96 15.90 2.99
CA THR A 128 1.05 14.46 3.10
C THR A 128 0.81 13.80 1.75
N TRP A 129 1.23 12.54 1.65
CA TRP A 129 0.98 11.73 0.47
C TRP A 129 -0.13 10.76 0.77
N LYS A 130 -1.05 10.60 -0.18
CA LYS A 130 -2.15 9.65 -0.07
C LYS A 130 -2.12 8.72 -1.26
N VAL A 131 -2.55 7.50 -1.07
CA VAL A 131 -2.58 6.51 -2.14
C VAL A 131 -3.80 6.77 -3.02
N ARG A 132 -3.57 7.01 -4.30
CA ARG A 132 -4.63 7.18 -5.27
C ARG A 132 -4.99 5.86 -5.91
N MET A 133 -4.00 5.00 -6.09
CA MET A 133 -4.23 3.69 -6.66
C MET A 133 -3.24 2.71 -6.06
N GLN A 134 -3.72 1.54 -5.70
CA GLN A 134 -2.85 0.47 -5.24
C GLN A 134 -3.28 -0.82 -5.93
N MET A 135 -2.30 -1.59 -6.36
CA MET A 135 -2.54 -2.87 -6.98
C MET A 135 -1.58 -3.87 -6.35
N TRP A 136 -2.05 -5.08 -6.13
CA TRP A 136 -1.17 -6.13 -5.62
C TRP A 136 -1.53 -7.46 -6.25
N ASN A 137 -0.58 -8.37 -6.19
CA ASN A 137 -0.83 -9.73 -6.65
C ASN A 137 -0.27 -10.70 -5.62
N ILE A 138 -0.63 -11.95 -5.78
CA ILE A 138 -0.10 -13.01 -4.93
C ILE A 138 0.81 -13.86 -5.80
N THR A 139 2.04 -14.06 -5.33
CA THR A 139 2.99 -14.91 -6.04
C THR A 139 2.58 -16.37 -5.80
N PRO A 140 2.43 -17.16 -6.85
CA PRO A 140 2.05 -18.56 -6.67
C PRO A 140 3.10 -19.32 -5.88
N VAL A 141 2.63 -20.25 -5.06
CA VAL A 141 3.53 -21.11 -4.34
C VAL A 141 4.08 -22.13 -5.31
N GLU A 142 5.41 -22.30 -5.29
CA GLU A 142 6.01 -23.29 -6.15
C GLU A 142 5.79 -24.66 -5.55
N THR A 143 5.37 -25.59 -6.38
CA THR A 143 5.21 -26.95 -5.93
C THR A 143 6.31 -27.77 -6.57
N LYS A 144 6.84 -28.67 -5.81
CA LYS A 144 7.90 -29.53 -6.33
C LYS A 144 7.36 -30.86 -6.76
#